data_99e1914b74746c31a365aa33ed079dea
#
_entry.id   99e1914b74746c31a365aa33ed079dea
#
_cell.length_a   1.000
_cell.length_b   1.000
_cell.length_c   1.000
_cell.angle_alpha   90.00
_cell.angle_beta   90.00
_cell.angle_gamma   90.00
#
_symmetry.space_group_name_H-M   'P 1'
#
loop_
_entity.id
_entity.type
_entity.pdbx_description
1 polymer ?
#
loop_
_entity_poly.entity_id
_entity_poly.type
_entity_poly.pdbx_seq_one_letter_code
_entity_poly.pdbx_strand_id
1 'polypeptide(L)'
;MKNDKVVDTFYLDKNNRFFHKFDSLTPGLYSFKHDPEYQYVFFDKNDSLMIRLNSNDFDNTLMFCGRGDEKNNFMMELYLKDMKLKNDLFDVYEQPEKVFSKYLEASNKKITELYRKRKSFIKWSEEFDEVAKANILLN
;
A
#
# COMPACT_ATOMS: atom_id res chain seq x y z
N MET A 1 15.21 4.94 13.62
CA MET A 1 14.01 5.55 12.99
C MET A 1 14.47 6.62 12.01
N LYS A 2 14.15 6.48 10.75
CA LYS A 2 14.44 7.53 9.77
C LYS A 2 13.48 8.70 10.01
N ASN A 3 14.03 9.90 10.08
CA ASN A 3 13.21 11.10 10.12
C ASN A 3 12.58 11.29 8.75
N ASP A 4 11.25 11.23 8.69
CA ASP A 4 10.52 11.49 7.47
C ASP A 4 10.66 12.96 7.09
N LYS A 5 11.13 13.21 5.88
CA LYS A 5 11.24 14.56 5.36
C LYS A 5 9.96 14.89 4.60
N VAL A 6 9.35 16.02 4.92
CA VAL A 6 8.18 16.50 4.18
C VAL A 6 8.65 17.00 2.82
N VAL A 7 8.13 16.36 1.75
CA VAL A 7 8.41 16.77 0.38
C VAL A 7 7.53 17.92 -0.02
N ASP A 8 6.25 17.84 0.30
CA ASP A 8 5.31 18.94 0.05
C ASP A 8 4.07 18.78 0.93
N THR A 9 3.31 19.88 1.04
CA THR A 9 2.06 19.93 1.79
C THR A 9 0.97 20.50 0.88
N PHE A 10 -0.16 19.79 0.82
CA PHE A 10 -1.28 20.20 0.00
C PHE A 10 -2.43 20.65 0.88
N TYR A 11 -3.16 21.66 0.41
CA TYR A 11 -4.33 22.16 1.10
C TYR A 11 -5.56 21.93 0.26
N LEU A 12 -6.65 21.48 0.90
CA LEU A 12 -7.92 21.28 0.23
C LEU A 12 -8.55 22.62 -0.15
N ASP A 13 -9.11 22.70 -1.33
CA ASP A 13 -9.92 23.84 -1.74
C ASP A 13 -11.35 23.76 -1.16
N LYS A 14 -12.21 24.70 -1.52
CA LYS A 14 -13.60 24.73 -1.05
C LYS A 14 -14.44 23.51 -1.44
N ASN A 15 -13.96 22.75 -2.43
CA ASN A 15 -14.63 21.53 -2.91
C ASN A 15 -13.98 20.26 -2.34
N ASN A 16 -13.13 20.40 -1.31
CA ASN A 16 -12.37 19.29 -0.72
C ASN A 16 -11.45 18.59 -1.72
N ARG A 17 -10.85 19.35 -2.62
CA ARG A 17 -9.92 18.85 -3.63
C ARG A 17 -8.58 19.52 -3.47
N PHE A 18 -7.53 18.81 -3.91
CA PHE A 18 -6.19 19.36 -4.04
C PHE A 18 -5.61 18.95 -5.39
N PHE A 19 -4.65 19.75 -5.86
CA PHE A 19 -3.90 19.45 -7.08
C PHE A 19 -2.47 19.91 -6.88
N HIS A 20 -1.53 19.08 -7.29
CA HIS A 20 -0.11 19.43 -7.28
C HIS A 20 0.62 18.75 -8.41
N LYS A 21 1.49 19.49 -9.07
CA LYS A 21 2.39 18.98 -10.08
C LYS A 21 3.82 19.13 -9.59
N PHE A 22 4.54 18.01 -9.52
CA PHE A 22 5.95 18.02 -9.19
C PHE A 22 6.77 18.27 -10.46
N ASP A 23 7.64 19.28 -10.43
CA ASP A 23 8.55 19.55 -11.54
C ASP A 23 9.63 18.48 -11.65
N SER A 24 10.08 17.97 -10.51
CA SER A 24 11.08 16.93 -10.43
C SER A 24 10.87 16.12 -9.14
N LEU A 25 10.38 14.89 -9.30
CA LEU A 25 10.21 13.97 -8.17
C LEU A 25 11.04 12.73 -8.44
N THR A 26 11.96 12.41 -7.52
CA THR A 26 12.74 11.19 -7.62
C THR A 26 11.83 9.98 -7.50
N PRO A 27 11.88 9.01 -8.44
CA PRO A 27 11.09 7.79 -8.30
C PRO A 27 11.38 7.08 -6.99
N GLY A 28 10.34 6.54 -6.36
CA GLY A 28 10.50 5.82 -5.11
C GLY A 28 9.23 5.79 -4.28
N LEU A 29 9.42 5.39 -3.02
CA LEU A 29 8.33 5.23 -2.05
C LEU A 29 8.18 6.49 -1.22
N TYR A 30 6.94 6.96 -1.15
CA TYR A 30 6.56 8.14 -0.38
C TYR A 30 5.42 7.81 0.57
N SER A 31 5.22 8.63 1.59
CA SER A 31 4.05 8.57 2.45
C SER A 31 3.07 9.67 2.10
N PHE A 32 1.83 9.28 1.88
CA PHE A 32 0.69 10.20 1.79
C PHE A 32 0.03 10.27 3.16
N LYS A 33 0.01 11.46 3.77
CA LYS A 33 -0.47 11.65 5.14
C LYS A 33 -1.69 12.56 5.21
N HIS A 34 -2.65 12.12 6.00
CA HIS A 34 -3.74 12.94 6.50
C HIS A 34 -3.85 12.63 7.98
N ASP A 35 -3.10 13.36 8.80
CA ASP A 35 -2.90 13.04 10.21
C ASP A 35 -4.18 12.65 10.94
N PRO A 36 -4.15 11.62 11.78
CA PRO A 36 -2.99 10.80 12.15
C PRO A 36 -2.71 9.64 11.17
N GLU A 37 -3.46 9.51 10.12
CA GLU A 37 -3.39 8.37 9.20
C GLU A 37 -2.44 8.63 8.04
N TYR A 38 -1.84 7.56 7.53
CA TYR A 38 -0.97 7.63 6.37
C TYR A 38 -0.99 6.30 5.61
N GLN A 39 -0.61 6.38 4.33
CA GLN A 39 -0.34 5.22 3.49
C GLN A 39 0.83 5.49 2.55
N TYR A 40 1.45 4.43 2.11
CA TYR A 40 2.56 4.51 1.17
C TYR A 40 2.07 4.65 -0.26
N VAL A 41 2.80 5.45 -1.02
CA VAL A 41 2.55 5.67 -2.45
C VAL A 41 3.87 5.50 -3.18
N PHE A 42 3.89 4.73 -4.25
CA PHE A 42 5.08 4.58 -5.08
C PHE A 42 4.91 5.36 -6.38
N PHE A 43 5.88 6.21 -6.66
CA PHE A 43 5.94 6.95 -7.94
C PHE A 43 7.08 6.43 -8.80
N ASP A 44 6.75 6.01 -10.01
CA ASP A 44 7.71 5.85 -11.10
C ASP A 44 7.77 7.15 -11.91
N LYS A 45 8.76 7.24 -12.79
CA LYS A 45 8.88 8.38 -13.68
C LYS A 45 7.60 8.51 -14.54
N ASN A 46 7.10 9.75 -14.65
CA ASN A 46 5.90 10.08 -15.42
C ASN A 46 4.57 9.55 -14.86
N ASP A 47 4.54 9.06 -13.64
CA ASP A 47 3.27 8.72 -13.00
C ASP A 47 2.42 9.97 -12.76
N SER A 48 1.13 9.80 -12.88
CA SER A 48 0.15 10.84 -12.61
C SER A 48 -1.04 10.22 -11.90
N LEU A 49 -1.11 10.42 -10.58
CA LEU A 49 -2.09 9.76 -9.74
C LEU A 49 -3.21 10.71 -9.32
N MET A 50 -4.41 10.19 -9.36
CA MET A 50 -5.58 10.77 -8.71
C MET A 50 -5.87 9.96 -7.46
N ILE A 51 -5.98 10.64 -6.33
CA ILE A 51 -6.20 10.00 -5.03
C ILE A 51 -7.60 10.35 -4.54
N ARG A 52 -8.36 9.33 -4.15
CA ARG A 52 -9.69 9.51 -3.55
C ARG A 52 -9.73 8.79 -2.22
N LEU A 53 -10.34 9.43 -1.23
CA LEU A 53 -10.53 8.82 0.08
C LEU A 53 -11.68 9.50 0.83
N ASN A 54 -12.22 8.78 1.81
CA ASN A 54 -13.11 9.34 2.81
C ASN A 54 -12.32 9.36 4.14
N SER A 55 -12.11 10.55 4.69
CA SER A 55 -11.28 10.72 5.89
C SER A 55 -11.86 10.02 7.13
N ASN A 56 -13.14 9.70 7.14
CA ASN A 56 -13.76 8.94 8.23
C ASN A 56 -13.46 7.44 8.15
N ASP A 57 -13.00 6.96 7.01
CA ASP A 57 -12.61 5.57 6.79
C ASP A 57 -11.44 5.53 5.79
N PHE A 58 -10.29 5.99 6.25
CA PHE A 58 -9.13 6.25 5.40
C PHE A 58 -8.65 4.99 4.67
N ASP A 59 -8.35 3.94 5.42
CA ASP A 59 -7.71 2.74 4.84
C ASP A 59 -8.61 1.97 3.88
N ASN A 60 -9.90 1.88 4.17
CA ASN A 60 -10.82 1.11 3.33
C ASN A 60 -11.28 1.88 2.09
N THR A 61 -11.15 3.20 2.08
CA THR A 61 -11.64 4.03 0.98
C THR A 61 -10.57 4.63 0.10
N LEU A 62 -9.31 4.57 0.53
CA LEU A 62 -8.19 5.11 -0.25
C LEU A 62 -8.06 4.35 -1.56
N MET A 63 -8.15 5.08 -2.66
CA MET A 63 -8.10 4.52 -4.00
C MET A 63 -7.27 5.42 -4.91
N PHE A 64 -6.53 4.80 -5.80
CA PHE A 64 -5.73 5.49 -6.81
C PHE A 64 -6.31 5.26 -8.20
N CYS A 65 -6.30 6.31 -9.00
CA CYS A 65 -6.65 6.26 -10.43
C CYS A 65 -5.58 6.99 -11.22
N GLY A 66 -5.46 6.66 -12.50
CA GLY A 66 -4.52 7.30 -13.40
C GLY A 66 -3.24 6.50 -13.62
N ARG A 67 -2.23 7.17 -14.14
CA ARG A 67 -0.98 6.50 -14.47
C ARG A 67 -0.20 6.16 -13.21
N GLY A 68 0.03 4.87 -12.98
CA GLY A 68 0.69 4.36 -11.77
C GLY A 68 -0.29 3.85 -10.73
N ASP A 69 -1.57 3.78 -11.04
CA ASP A 69 -2.63 3.39 -10.10
C ASP A 69 -2.59 1.91 -9.72
N GLU A 70 -2.40 1.02 -10.68
CA GLU A 70 -2.54 -0.42 -10.45
C GLU A 70 -1.57 -0.95 -9.40
N LYS A 71 -0.30 -0.55 -9.47
CA LYS A 71 0.71 -0.95 -8.47
C LYS A 71 0.40 -0.40 -7.10
N ASN A 72 -0.10 0.83 -7.03
CA ASN A 72 -0.45 1.46 -5.76
C ASN A 72 -1.72 0.86 -5.16
N ASN A 73 -2.71 0.53 -5.97
CA ASN A 73 -3.89 -0.19 -5.51
C ASN A 73 -3.52 -1.61 -5.03
N PHE A 74 -2.55 -2.25 -5.66
CA PHE A 74 -2.03 -3.53 -5.19
C PHE A 74 -1.39 -3.40 -3.81
N MET A 75 -0.62 -2.34 -3.55
CA MET A 75 -0.04 -2.09 -2.22
C MET A 75 -1.13 -1.92 -1.16
N MET A 76 -2.22 -1.24 -1.48
CA MET A 76 -3.38 -1.14 -0.59
C MET A 76 -4.04 -2.49 -0.35
N GLU A 77 -4.17 -3.29 -1.39
CA GLU A 77 -4.70 -4.65 -1.27
C GLU A 77 -3.86 -5.51 -0.32
N LEU A 78 -2.53 -5.43 -0.44
CA LEU A 78 -1.62 -6.12 0.48
C LEU A 78 -1.79 -5.63 1.92
N TYR A 79 -1.87 -4.32 2.10
CA TYR A 79 -2.03 -3.72 3.42
C TYR A 79 -3.31 -4.20 4.10
N LEU A 80 -4.43 -4.19 3.40
CA LEU A 80 -5.71 -4.62 3.95
C LEU A 80 -5.73 -6.12 4.27
N LYS A 81 -5.07 -6.94 3.44
CA LYS A 81 -4.93 -8.37 3.71
C LYS A 81 -4.05 -8.63 4.92
N ASP A 82 -2.98 -7.87 5.07
CA ASP A 82 -2.09 -7.98 6.23
C ASP A 82 -2.81 -7.60 7.53
N MET A 83 -3.60 -6.54 7.50
CA MET A 83 -4.43 -6.13 8.63
C MET A 83 -5.44 -7.20 9.01
N LYS A 84 -6.08 -7.80 8.02
CA LYS A 84 -7.02 -8.89 8.25
C LYS A 84 -6.31 -10.10 8.85
N LEU A 85 -5.13 -10.44 8.33
CA LEU A 85 -4.32 -11.55 8.85
C LEU A 85 -3.97 -11.33 10.32
N LYS A 86 -3.54 -10.13 10.69
CA LYS A 86 -3.20 -9.81 12.07
C LYS A 86 -4.41 -9.96 12.99
N ASN A 87 -5.57 -9.54 12.54
CA ASN A 87 -6.80 -9.70 13.31
C ASN A 87 -7.18 -11.17 13.47
N ASP A 88 -7.08 -11.96 12.40
CA ASP A 88 -7.38 -13.39 12.43
C ASP A 88 -6.37 -14.15 13.30
N LEU A 89 -5.09 -13.78 13.28
CA LEU A 89 -4.07 -14.38 14.13
C LEU A 89 -4.35 -14.15 15.60
N PHE A 90 -4.92 -13.02 15.95
CA PHE A 90 -5.31 -12.75 17.31
C PHE A 90 -6.35 -13.77 17.81
N ASP A 91 -7.28 -14.14 16.93
CA ASP A 91 -8.33 -15.11 17.24
C ASP A 91 -7.79 -16.53 17.34
N VAL A 92 -6.72 -16.88 16.62
CA VAL A 92 -6.13 -18.22 16.62
C VAL A 92 -4.91 -18.35 17.53
N TYR A 93 -4.54 -17.30 18.22
CA TYR A 93 -3.32 -17.25 19.05
C TYR A 93 -3.30 -18.35 20.12
N GLU A 94 -4.43 -18.68 20.71
CA GLU A 94 -4.55 -19.70 21.77
C GLU A 94 -4.74 -21.12 21.20
N GLN A 95 -4.82 -21.24 19.88
CA GLN A 95 -4.94 -22.55 19.24
C GLN A 95 -3.61 -23.31 19.29
N PRO A 96 -3.65 -24.66 19.17
CA PRO A 96 -2.42 -25.44 19.10
C PRO A 96 -1.47 -24.90 18.02
N GLU A 97 -0.17 -24.97 18.31
CA GLU A 97 0.89 -24.50 17.41
C GLU A 97 0.72 -25.00 15.98
N LYS A 98 0.30 -26.26 15.83
CA LYS A 98 0.07 -26.87 14.52
C LYS A 98 -1.01 -26.13 13.71
N VAL A 99 -2.08 -25.72 14.37
CA VAL A 99 -3.18 -24.96 13.74
C VAL A 99 -2.70 -23.56 13.35
N PHE A 100 -1.99 -22.90 14.25
CA PHE A 100 -1.41 -21.58 14.04
C PHE A 100 -0.44 -21.59 12.85
N SER A 101 0.49 -22.56 12.83
CA SER A 101 1.48 -22.69 11.74
C SER A 101 0.83 -22.95 10.40
N LYS A 102 -0.21 -23.80 10.35
CA LYS A 102 -0.95 -24.05 9.10
C LYS A 102 -1.67 -22.80 8.59
N TYR A 103 -2.21 -22.01 9.52
CA TYR A 103 -2.87 -20.76 9.16
C TYR A 103 -1.90 -19.77 8.54
N LEU A 104 -0.73 -19.57 9.17
CA LEU A 104 0.32 -18.70 8.64
C LEU A 104 0.80 -19.16 7.27
N GLU A 105 1.05 -20.45 7.12
CA GLU A 105 1.52 -21.03 5.86
C GLU A 105 0.51 -20.81 4.74
N ALA A 106 -0.77 -21.07 5.00
CA ALA A 106 -1.83 -20.85 4.03
C ALA A 106 -1.96 -19.37 3.64
N SER A 107 -1.83 -18.47 4.61
CA SER A 107 -1.90 -17.02 4.36
C SER A 107 -0.72 -16.54 3.52
N ASN A 108 0.49 -17.00 3.83
CA ASN A 108 1.67 -16.66 3.05
C ASN A 108 1.58 -17.17 1.61
N LYS A 109 1.01 -18.35 1.43
CA LYS A 109 0.78 -18.92 0.10
C LYS A 109 -0.18 -18.06 -0.71
N LYS A 110 -1.28 -17.62 -0.12
CA LYS A 110 -2.26 -16.74 -0.77
C LYS A 110 -1.64 -15.40 -1.19
N ILE A 111 -0.85 -14.81 -0.31
CA ILE A 111 -0.17 -13.53 -0.59
C ILE A 111 0.84 -13.70 -1.73
N THR A 112 1.62 -14.77 -1.71
CA THR A 112 2.60 -15.06 -2.77
C THR A 112 1.92 -15.28 -4.12
N GLU A 113 0.81 -16.01 -4.14
CA GLU A 113 0.02 -16.22 -5.35
C GLU A 113 -0.57 -14.92 -5.88
N LEU A 114 -1.08 -14.07 -5.00
CA LEU A 114 -1.58 -12.76 -5.37
C LEU A 114 -0.48 -11.90 -5.99
N TYR A 115 0.69 -11.86 -5.36
CA TYR A 115 1.86 -11.14 -5.87
C TYR A 115 2.21 -11.59 -7.30
N ARG A 116 2.32 -12.88 -7.52
CA ARG A 116 2.66 -13.44 -8.84
C ARG A 116 1.61 -13.07 -9.90
N LYS A 117 0.35 -13.19 -9.54
CA LYS A 117 -0.77 -12.87 -10.42
C LYS A 117 -0.76 -11.39 -10.81
N ARG A 118 -0.62 -10.49 -9.83
CA ARG A 118 -0.61 -9.06 -10.09
C ARG A 118 0.62 -8.63 -10.86
N LYS A 119 1.79 -9.13 -10.51
CA LYS A 119 3.03 -8.85 -11.23
C LYS A 119 2.94 -9.21 -12.70
N SER A 120 2.41 -10.39 -13.00
CA SER A 120 2.22 -10.86 -14.37
C SER A 120 1.28 -9.96 -15.17
N PHE A 121 0.23 -9.46 -14.53
CA PHE A 121 -0.80 -8.65 -15.18
C PHE A 121 -0.40 -7.18 -15.30
N ILE A 122 0.08 -6.59 -14.20
CA ILE A 122 0.36 -5.14 -14.13
C ILE A 122 1.69 -4.80 -14.81
N LYS A 123 2.68 -5.68 -14.72
CA LYS A 123 4.02 -5.48 -15.28
C LYS A 123 4.68 -4.20 -14.76
N TRP A 124 4.68 -4.05 -13.45
CA TRP A 124 5.28 -2.89 -12.79
C TRP A 124 6.81 -2.87 -12.91
N SER A 125 7.43 -1.75 -12.55
CA SER A 125 8.88 -1.57 -12.61
C SER A 125 9.62 -2.50 -11.64
N GLU A 126 10.91 -2.73 -11.91
CA GLU A 126 11.76 -3.51 -11.02
C GLU A 126 11.93 -2.83 -9.66
N GLU A 127 12.02 -1.51 -9.64
CA GLU A 127 12.11 -0.71 -8.42
C GLU A 127 10.89 -0.92 -7.53
N PHE A 128 9.71 -0.92 -8.12
CA PHE A 128 8.49 -1.24 -7.37
C PHE A 128 8.47 -2.70 -6.92
N ASP A 129 8.93 -3.61 -7.77
CA ASP A 129 8.97 -5.04 -7.43
C ASP A 129 9.79 -5.31 -6.17
N GLU A 130 10.90 -4.63 -6.00
CA GLU A 130 11.72 -4.74 -4.80
C GLU A 130 10.96 -4.28 -3.55
N VAL A 131 10.20 -3.20 -3.66
CA VAL A 131 9.36 -2.71 -2.57
C VAL A 131 8.26 -3.73 -2.24
N ALA A 132 7.60 -4.27 -3.25
CA ALA A 132 6.56 -5.28 -3.06
C ALA A 132 7.09 -6.54 -2.39
N LYS A 133 8.23 -7.04 -2.85
CA LYS A 133 8.90 -8.20 -2.24
C LYS A 133 9.27 -7.95 -0.79
N ALA A 134 9.83 -6.79 -0.49
CA ALA A 134 10.19 -6.43 0.88
C ALA A 134 8.98 -6.42 1.80
N ASN A 135 7.86 -5.91 1.34
CA ASN A 135 6.62 -5.92 2.11
C ASN A 135 6.13 -7.34 2.39
N ILE A 136 6.22 -8.22 1.42
CA ILE A 136 5.78 -9.62 1.57
C ILE A 136 6.70 -10.39 2.51
N LEU A 137 8.01 -10.18 2.41
CA LEU A 137 9.00 -10.91 3.22
C LEU A 137 9.05 -10.43 4.68
N LEU A 138 8.70 -9.16 4.94
CA LEU A 138 8.72 -8.59 6.28
C LEU A 138 7.43 -8.84 7.06
N ASN A 139 6.40 -9.31 6.40
CA ASN A 139 5.11 -9.65 7.02
C ASN A 139 4.98 -11.18 7.25
#